data_320f164dc25e02115f43966355e56cbb
#
_entry.id   320f164dc25e02115f43966355e56cbb
#
_cell.length_a   1.000
_cell.length_b   1.000
_cell.length_c   1.000
_cell.angle_alpha   90.00
_cell.angle_beta   90.00
_cell.angle_gamma   90.00
#
_symmetry.space_group_name_H-M   'P 1'
#
loop_
_entity.id
_entity.type
_entity.pdbx_description
1 polymer ?
#
loop_
_entity_poly.entity_id
_entity_poly.type
_entity_poly.pdbx_seq_one_letter_code
_entity_poly.pdbx_strand_id
1 'polypeptide(L)'
;MGMQLDWRYCQKCHVMFFDGNPDKGSCAAGGPHVAQGYMFALPHDIPPAPKSQGDWRFCGKCHAMFYDGFPQQGACPRDGGWHAAAGFGFVLPHDVPPTGTAQDAWRYCGKCHAMFYDGSADKGRCDAGGGHSAMGFVFVLPHDLPASLDFTFAPIVFSSGVAAGGNSHLTLRQDGSYTFAGHFHDSGTLPYNTALAWVIKDVVDQAYTFQHSGHIAGSLESGSSDDNWNVNATSSAIAENWANIGALATSHAEANMNVNLSSVRDSVVRAAGVVAEVVSVVAA
;
A
#
# COMPACT_ATOMS: atom_id res chain seq x y z
N MET A 1 11.93 -8.74 1.25
CA MET A 1 10.57 -8.16 1.16
C MET A 1 10.71 -6.65 1.27
N GLY A 2 10.07 -5.91 0.41
CA GLY A 2 10.24 -4.47 0.46
C GLY A 2 9.69 -3.71 -0.74
N MET A 3 10.27 -2.54 -0.92
CA MET A 3 9.92 -1.59 -1.96
C MET A 3 11.20 -1.13 -2.66
N GLN A 4 11.20 -1.12 -3.98
CA GLN A 4 12.30 -0.57 -4.78
C GLN A 4 11.87 0.74 -5.42
N LEU A 5 12.65 1.79 -5.16
CA LEU A 5 12.53 3.12 -5.77
C LEU A 5 13.20 3.15 -7.16
N ASP A 6 13.25 4.34 -7.75
CA ASP A 6 13.94 4.65 -9.01
C ASP A 6 13.38 3.96 -10.25
N TRP A 7 12.14 3.50 -10.21
CA TRP A 7 11.44 3.10 -11.41
C TRP A 7 10.87 4.33 -12.12
N ARG A 8 11.06 4.42 -13.44
CA ARG A 8 10.71 5.60 -14.23
C ARG A 8 10.01 5.23 -15.54
N TYR A 9 9.16 6.13 -15.99
CA TYR A 9 8.63 6.12 -17.35
C TYR A 9 9.69 6.57 -18.34
N CYS A 10 9.84 5.84 -19.46
CA CYS A 10 10.70 6.25 -20.56
C CYS A 10 9.91 7.08 -21.58
N GLN A 11 10.28 8.37 -21.75
CA GLN A 11 9.61 9.28 -22.71
C GLN A 11 9.71 8.85 -24.18
N LYS A 12 10.63 7.95 -24.54
CA LYS A 12 10.87 7.52 -25.92
C LYS A 12 10.09 6.28 -26.33
N CYS A 13 10.05 5.27 -25.47
CA CYS A 13 9.40 3.99 -25.78
C CYS A 13 8.20 3.69 -24.88
N HIS A 14 7.92 4.52 -23.88
CA HIS A 14 6.81 4.46 -22.95
C HIS A 14 6.83 3.29 -21.97
N VAL A 15 7.92 2.50 -21.90
CA VAL A 15 8.02 1.42 -20.93
C VAL A 15 8.42 1.94 -19.54
N MET A 16 8.09 1.14 -18.52
CA MET A 16 8.65 1.25 -17.18
C MET A 16 10.06 0.68 -17.18
N PHE A 17 11.06 1.44 -16.70
CA PHE A 17 12.44 0.99 -16.60
C PHE A 17 13.06 1.41 -15.27
N PHE A 18 14.10 0.69 -14.87
CA PHE A 18 14.85 1.01 -13.65
C PHE A 18 15.94 2.05 -13.94
N ASP A 19 15.82 3.22 -13.33
CA ASP A 19 16.72 4.38 -13.51
C ASP A 19 17.83 4.48 -12.45
N GLY A 20 17.82 3.61 -11.43
CA GLY A 20 18.80 3.63 -10.33
C GLY A 20 20.22 3.23 -10.72
N ASN A 21 20.42 2.65 -11.91
CA ASN A 21 21.75 2.30 -12.42
C ASN A 21 22.37 3.45 -13.25
N PRO A 22 23.71 3.59 -13.29
CA PRO A 22 24.39 4.49 -14.23
C PRO A 22 24.08 4.15 -15.70
N ASP A 23 24.08 2.87 -16.07
CA ASP A 23 23.57 2.38 -17.36
C ASP A 23 22.03 2.40 -17.33
N LYS A 24 21.40 3.04 -18.30
CA LYS A 24 19.95 3.16 -18.43
C LYS A 24 19.32 2.08 -19.33
N GLY A 25 20.07 1.04 -19.64
CA GLY A 25 19.63 -0.07 -20.47
C GLY A 25 19.39 0.28 -21.93
N SER A 26 18.76 -0.63 -22.67
CA SER A 26 18.52 -0.49 -24.11
C SER A 26 17.05 -0.16 -24.39
N CYS A 27 16.80 0.96 -25.05
CA CYS A 27 15.48 1.44 -25.40
C CYS A 27 15.07 0.96 -26.81
N ALA A 28 13.84 0.47 -26.98
CA ALA A 28 13.29 0.09 -28.29
C ALA A 28 13.27 1.25 -29.33
N ALA A 29 13.28 2.49 -28.86
CA ALA A 29 13.42 3.68 -29.72
C ALA A 29 14.88 4.08 -29.98
N GLY A 30 15.84 3.24 -29.62
CA GLY A 30 17.29 3.43 -29.83
C GLY A 30 18.01 4.14 -28.67
N GLY A 31 19.26 3.72 -28.39
CA GLY A 31 20.09 4.21 -27.29
C GLY A 31 19.54 3.86 -25.90
N PRO A 32 19.98 4.56 -24.83
CA PRO A 32 19.50 4.33 -23.48
C PRO A 32 18.06 4.82 -23.28
N HIS A 33 17.39 4.35 -22.23
CA HIS A 33 16.13 4.93 -21.76
C HIS A 33 16.34 6.37 -21.27
N VAL A 34 15.26 7.17 -21.32
CA VAL A 34 15.27 8.57 -20.87
C VAL A 34 14.07 8.76 -19.92
N ALA A 35 14.37 9.02 -18.65
CA ALA A 35 13.38 9.15 -17.59
C ALA A 35 12.54 10.43 -17.74
N GLN A 36 11.24 10.31 -17.47
CA GLN A 36 10.29 11.43 -17.39
C GLN A 36 9.22 11.14 -16.32
N GLY A 37 8.60 12.19 -15.81
CA GLY A 37 7.46 12.10 -14.88
C GLY A 37 7.85 11.64 -13.49
N TYR A 38 6.97 10.84 -12.89
CA TYR A 38 7.06 10.39 -11.49
C TYR A 38 8.22 9.43 -11.22
N MET A 39 8.63 9.37 -9.95
CA MET A 39 9.48 8.31 -9.43
C MET A 39 8.58 7.25 -8.78
N PHE A 40 8.49 6.09 -9.41
CA PHE A 40 7.67 4.99 -8.91
C PHE A 40 8.41 4.17 -7.86
N ALA A 41 7.64 3.66 -6.91
CA ALA A 41 8.08 2.82 -5.81
C ALA A 41 7.35 1.48 -5.90
N LEU A 42 8.03 0.44 -6.33
CA LEU A 42 7.37 -0.83 -6.64
C LEU A 42 7.59 -1.88 -5.55
N PRO A 43 6.51 -2.50 -5.03
CA PRO A 43 6.60 -3.57 -4.04
C PRO A 43 7.19 -4.84 -4.65
N HIS A 44 8.04 -5.53 -3.86
CA HIS A 44 8.70 -6.76 -4.29
C HIS A 44 8.84 -7.78 -3.19
N ASP A 45 8.94 -9.07 -3.58
CA ASP A 45 9.15 -10.23 -2.71
C ASP A 45 8.11 -10.32 -1.56
N ILE A 46 6.88 -9.90 -1.86
CA ILE A 46 5.70 -10.05 -1.01
C ILE A 46 4.70 -11.03 -1.64
N PRO A 47 3.84 -11.70 -0.86
CA PRO A 47 2.76 -12.50 -1.42
C PRO A 47 1.81 -11.64 -2.27
N PRO A 48 1.31 -12.13 -3.41
CA PRO A 48 0.27 -11.43 -4.15
C PRO A 48 -1.05 -11.43 -3.37
N ALA A 49 -1.72 -10.27 -3.37
CA ALA A 49 -3.06 -10.05 -2.82
C ALA A 49 -4.13 -10.17 -3.94
N PRO A 50 -5.45 -10.18 -3.61
CA PRO A 50 -6.50 -10.32 -4.62
C PRO A 50 -6.48 -9.29 -5.75
N LYS A 51 -5.94 -8.08 -5.47
CA LYS A 51 -5.79 -6.99 -6.46
C LYS A 51 -4.34 -6.69 -6.77
N SER A 52 -3.49 -7.70 -6.80
CA SER A 52 -2.10 -7.57 -7.22
C SER A 52 -1.65 -8.79 -8.01
N GLN A 53 -0.72 -8.58 -8.94
CA GLN A 53 -0.14 -9.63 -9.77
C GLN A 53 1.36 -9.73 -9.52
N GLY A 54 1.83 -10.94 -9.22
CA GLY A 54 3.25 -11.30 -9.16
C GLY A 54 3.89 -11.52 -10.52
N ASP A 55 5.06 -12.16 -10.52
CA ASP A 55 5.86 -12.53 -11.69
C ASP A 55 6.33 -11.36 -12.58
N TRP A 56 6.30 -10.14 -12.06
CA TRP A 56 6.93 -9.01 -12.72
C TRP A 56 8.42 -8.97 -12.37
N ARG A 57 9.27 -8.75 -13.37
CA ARG A 57 10.73 -8.83 -13.22
C ARG A 57 11.44 -7.66 -13.90
N PHE A 58 12.59 -7.31 -13.34
CA PHE A 58 13.58 -6.46 -13.99
C PHE A 58 14.30 -7.26 -15.07
N CYS A 59 14.45 -6.70 -16.27
CA CYS A 59 15.29 -7.28 -17.30
C CYS A 59 16.76 -6.83 -17.14
N GLY A 60 17.65 -7.74 -16.79
CA GLY A 60 19.09 -7.44 -16.63
C GLY A 60 19.81 -6.99 -17.92
N LYS A 61 19.15 -7.08 -19.10
CA LYS A 61 19.73 -6.67 -20.38
C LYS A 61 19.30 -5.26 -20.82
N CYS A 62 17.98 -4.98 -20.78
CA CYS A 62 17.44 -3.71 -21.27
C CYS A 62 16.92 -2.80 -20.17
N HIS A 63 16.89 -3.25 -18.92
CA HIS A 63 16.41 -2.55 -17.70
C HIS A 63 14.91 -2.27 -17.66
N ALA A 64 14.12 -2.76 -18.61
CA ALA A 64 12.68 -2.63 -18.56
C ALA A 64 12.06 -3.59 -17.55
N MET A 65 10.89 -3.20 -17.01
CA MET A 65 9.97 -4.09 -16.29
C MET A 65 9.25 -4.98 -17.31
N PHE A 66 9.23 -6.29 -17.09
CA PHE A 66 8.52 -7.23 -17.96
C PHE A 66 7.83 -8.33 -17.13
N TYR A 67 6.83 -8.97 -17.73
CA TYR A 67 6.12 -10.09 -17.12
C TYR A 67 6.82 -11.42 -17.47
N ASP A 68 7.25 -12.14 -16.44
CA ASP A 68 8.02 -13.39 -16.52
C ASP A 68 7.17 -14.66 -16.31
N GLY A 69 5.85 -14.49 -16.05
CA GLY A 69 4.94 -15.61 -15.77
C GLY A 69 4.58 -16.49 -16.97
N PHE A 70 5.15 -16.24 -18.17
CA PHE A 70 4.98 -17.07 -19.36
C PHE A 70 6.28 -17.78 -19.73
N PRO A 71 6.21 -18.93 -20.42
CA PRO A 71 7.41 -19.61 -20.93
C PRO A 71 8.26 -18.77 -21.89
N GLN A 72 7.64 -17.81 -22.58
CA GLN A 72 8.32 -16.85 -23.46
C GLN A 72 8.29 -15.48 -22.80
N GLN A 73 9.43 -14.81 -22.70
CA GLN A 73 9.59 -13.54 -21.99
C GLN A 73 9.48 -12.29 -22.89
N GLY A 74 8.96 -12.42 -24.10
CA GLY A 74 8.82 -11.34 -25.07
C GLY A 74 10.14 -10.81 -25.65
N ALA A 75 10.04 -9.83 -26.56
CA ALA A 75 11.19 -9.30 -27.28
C ALA A 75 11.96 -8.25 -26.47
N CYS A 76 13.28 -8.40 -26.37
CA CYS A 76 14.19 -7.50 -25.66
C CYS A 76 14.96 -6.60 -26.64
N PRO A 77 14.92 -5.27 -26.52
CA PRO A 77 15.59 -4.34 -27.43
C PRO A 77 17.13 -4.38 -27.36
N ARG A 78 17.72 -5.10 -26.42
CA ARG A 78 19.17 -5.22 -26.30
C ARG A 78 19.78 -6.09 -27.40
N ASP A 79 19.11 -7.18 -27.74
CA ASP A 79 19.66 -8.23 -28.63
C ASP A 79 18.61 -8.91 -29.54
N GLY A 80 17.35 -8.46 -29.49
CA GLY A 80 16.21 -9.04 -30.22
C GLY A 80 15.77 -10.42 -29.72
N GLY A 81 16.43 -10.96 -28.69
CA GLY A 81 16.03 -12.18 -28.00
C GLY A 81 14.99 -11.93 -26.91
N TRP A 82 14.84 -12.85 -25.98
CA TRP A 82 13.91 -12.71 -24.86
C TRP A 82 14.48 -11.84 -23.75
N HIS A 83 13.60 -11.22 -22.95
CA HIS A 83 13.99 -10.60 -21.69
C HIS A 83 14.67 -11.61 -20.77
N ALA A 84 15.55 -11.14 -19.90
CA ALA A 84 16.27 -11.96 -18.93
C ALA A 84 16.00 -11.43 -17.51
N ALA A 85 15.26 -12.21 -16.73
CA ALA A 85 14.89 -11.86 -15.38
C ALA A 85 16.12 -11.74 -14.47
N ALA A 86 16.17 -10.65 -13.69
CA ALA A 86 17.19 -10.40 -12.68
C ALA A 86 16.57 -9.69 -11.46
N GLY A 87 17.27 -9.72 -10.33
CA GLY A 87 16.87 -9.03 -9.10
C GLY A 87 15.56 -9.57 -8.50
N PHE A 88 14.73 -8.66 -8.03
CA PHE A 88 13.52 -8.94 -7.23
C PHE A 88 12.34 -9.49 -8.06
N GLY A 89 11.41 -10.16 -7.37
CA GLY A 89 10.09 -10.50 -7.88
C GLY A 89 9.08 -9.42 -7.48
N PHE A 90 8.61 -8.61 -8.45
CA PHE A 90 7.67 -7.54 -8.16
C PHE A 90 6.24 -8.03 -8.14
N VAL A 91 5.43 -7.43 -7.26
CA VAL A 91 4.01 -7.71 -7.10
C VAL A 91 3.26 -6.39 -7.25
N LEU A 92 2.58 -6.20 -8.38
CA LEU A 92 2.06 -4.90 -8.79
C LEU A 92 0.54 -4.82 -8.60
N PRO A 93 0.02 -3.76 -7.97
CA PRO A 93 -1.42 -3.54 -7.80
C PRO A 93 -2.12 -3.27 -9.14
N HIS A 94 -3.35 -3.78 -9.29
CA HIS A 94 -4.15 -3.63 -10.50
C HIS A 94 -5.65 -3.48 -10.19
N ASP A 95 -6.38 -2.88 -11.14
CA ASP A 95 -7.83 -2.69 -11.08
C ASP A 95 -8.31 -2.04 -9.77
N VAL A 96 -7.51 -1.09 -9.28
CA VAL A 96 -7.80 -0.22 -8.13
C VAL A 96 -7.90 1.22 -8.61
N PRO A 97 -8.60 2.13 -7.88
CA PRO A 97 -8.65 3.54 -8.24
C PRO A 97 -7.26 4.21 -8.18
N PRO A 98 -6.93 5.11 -9.13
CA PRO A 98 -5.75 5.97 -9.01
C PRO A 98 -5.91 6.96 -7.87
N THR A 99 -4.77 7.50 -7.37
CA THR A 99 -4.71 8.49 -6.30
C THR A 99 -3.71 9.60 -6.62
N GLY A 100 -3.54 10.56 -5.71
CA GLY A 100 -2.49 11.57 -5.84
C GLY A 100 -1.07 10.99 -5.80
N THR A 101 -0.91 9.76 -5.31
CA THR A 101 0.36 9.04 -5.17
C THR A 101 0.35 7.67 -5.83
N ALA A 102 -0.60 7.43 -6.76
CA ALA A 102 -0.66 6.19 -7.54
C ALA A 102 -1.27 6.49 -8.93
N GLN A 103 -0.53 6.19 -9.98
CA GLN A 103 -0.90 6.42 -11.37
C GLN A 103 -1.43 5.15 -12.02
N ASP A 104 -2.60 5.24 -12.66
CA ASP A 104 -3.20 4.17 -13.46
C ASP A 104 -2.70 4.15 -14.93
N ALA A 105 -3.42 3.41 -15.77
CA ALA A 105 -3.14 3.22 -17.18
C ALA A 105 -1.80 2.54 -17.51
N TRP A 106 -1.16 1.90 -16.55
CA TRP A 106 -0.05 1.01 -16.82
C TRP A 106 -0.56 -0.34 -17.33
N ARG A 107 0.03 -0.87 -18.40
CA ARG A 107 -0.46 -2.08 -19.05
C ARG A 107 0.67 -3.05 -19.42
N TYR A 108 0.33 -4.33 -19.42
CA TYR A 108 1.14 -5.36 -20.04
C TYR A 108 1.05 -5.24 -21.57
N CYS A 109 2.20 -5.29 -22.25
CA CYS A 109 2.23 -5.37 -23.70
C CYS A 109 2.20 -6.82 -24.17
N GLY A 110 1.13 -7.26 -24.87
CA GLY A 110 0.99 -8.62 -25.37
C GLY A 110 1.99 -9.01 -26.48
N LYS A 111 2.83 -8.09 -26.96
CA LYS A 111 3.84 -8.35 -27.99
C LYS A 111 5.25 -8.53 -27.43
N CYS A 112 5.72 -7.58 -26.61
CA CYS A 112 7.07 -7.60 -26.06
C CYS A 112 7.12 -7.93 -24.57
N HIS A 113 6.00 -8.13 -23.92
CA HIS A 113 5.81 -8.44 -22.50
C HIS A 113 6.24 -7.35 -21.52
N ALA A 114 6.71 -6.19 -21.98
CA ALA A 114 7.08 -5.09 -21.10
C ALA A 114 5.85 -4.39 -20.50
N MET A 115 6.03 -3.82 -19.31
CA MET A 115 5.11 -2.85 -18.72
C MET A 115 5.25 -1.52 -19.46
N PHE A 116 4.14 -0.95 -19.94
CA PHE A 116 4.15 0.35 -20.62
C PHE A 116 2.97 1.22 -20.19
N TYR A 117 3.11 2.53 -20.37
CA TYR A 117 2.04 3.49 -20.11
C TYR A 117 1.10 3.62 -21.29
N ASP A 118 -0.15 3.26 -21.11
CA ASP A 118 -1.21 3.26 -22.13
C ASP A 118 -2.10 4.52 -22.10
N GLY A 119 -1.89 5.42 -21.15
CA GLY A 119 -2.69 6.65 -20.96
C GLY A 119 -2.51 7.71 -22.04
N SER A 120 -1.56 7.54 -22.97
CA SER A 120 -1.33 8.45 -24.11
C SER A 120 -1.91 7.89 -25.41
N ALA A 121 -2.23 8.77 -26.37
CA ALA A 121 -2.62 8.38 -27.72
C ALA A 121 -1.47 7.64 -28.43
N ASP A 122 -0.24 8.15 -28.31
CA ASP A 122 0.97 7.46 -28.72
C ASP A 122 1.25 6.31 -27.73
N LYS A 123 1.45 5.09 -28.24
CA LYS A 123 1.74 3.89 -27.45
C LYS A 123 3.24 3.57 -27.36
N GLY A 124 4.08 4.51 -27.70
CA GLY A 124 5.52 4.37 -27.69
C GLY A 124 6.06 3.34 -28.69
N ARG A 125 7.36 3.08 -28.63
CA ARG A 125 8.05 2.14 -29.53
C ARG A 125 8.17 0.75 -28.89
N CYS A 126 7.52 -0.23 -29.50
CA CYS A 126 7.62 -1.64 -29.09
C CYS A 126 8.73 -2.35 -29.86
N ASP A 127 9.57 -3.16 -29.19
CA ASP A 127 10.64 -3.92 -29.84
C ASP A 127 10.11 -4.98 -30.80
N ALA A 128 8.94 -5.56 -30.52
CA ALA A 128 8.24 -6.47 -31.44
C ALA A 128 7.55 -5.76 -32.63
N GLY A 129 7.85 -4.47 -32.86
CA GLY A 129 7.37 -3.67 -33.98
C GLY A 129 6.15 -2.79 -33.68
N GLY A 130 6.15 -1.56 -34.23
CA GLY A 130 5.11 -0.56 -34.05
C GLY A 130 4.96 -0.04 -32.63
N GLY A 131 3.74 0.38 -32.24
CA GLY A 131 3.41 0.74 -30.87
C GLY A 131 3.13 -0.46 -29.97
N HIS A 132 3.12 -0.27 -28.65
CA HIS A 132 2.72 -1.30 -27.70
C HIS A 132 1.24 -1.69 -27.85
N SER A 133 0.87 -2.88 -27.41
CA SER A 133 -0.49 -3.43 -27.48
C SER A 133 -0.92 -3.89 -26.09
N ALA A 134 -1.85 -3.15 -25.49
CA ALA A 134 -2.32 -3.39 -24.12
C ALA A 134 -3.13 -4.68 -24.01
N MET A 135 -2.84 -5.47 -22.98
CA MET A 135 -3.56 -6.68 -22.62
C MET A 135 -3.67 -6.80 -21.08
N GLY A 136 -4.61 -7.62 -20.62
CA GLY A 136 -4.79 -7.97 -19.20
C GLY A 136 -5.25 -6.80 -18.33
N PHE A 137 -4.73 -6.74 -17.11
CA PHE A 137 -5.11 -5.79 -16.07
C PHE A 137 -4.73 -4.34 -16.37
N VAL A 138 -5.39 -3.41 -15.70
CA VAL A 138 -4.95 -2.02 -15.57
C VAL A 138 -4.16 -1.89 -14.27
N PHE A 139 -2.85 -1.74 -14.39
CA PHE A 139 -2.00 -1.56 -13.20
C PHE A 139 -2.05 -0.11 -12.72
N VAL A 140 -1.99 0.04 -11.40
CA VAL A 140 -1.98 1.34 -10.72
C VAL A 140 -0.73 1.39 -9.85
N LEU A 141 0.27 2.14 -10.30
CA LEU A 141 1.62 2.08 -9.74
C LEU A 141 1.87 3.21 -8.77
N PRO A 142 2.34 2.90 -7.54
CA PRO A 142 2.66 3.90 -6.51
C PRO A 142 3.83 4.79 -6.93
N HIS A 143 3.73 6.10 -6.62
CA HIS A 143 4.80 7.09 -6.87
C HIS A 143 4.81 8.18 -5.81
N ASP A 144 5.95 8.82 -5.61
CA ASP A 144 6.12 9.99 -4.73
C ASP A 144 5.46 9.80 -3.36
N LEU A 145 5.66 8.64 -2.75
CA LEU A 145 4.99 8.23 -1.52
C LEU A 145 5.33 9.15 -0.34
N PRO A 146 4.35 9.45 0.54
CA PRO A 146 4.60 10.21 1.75
C PRO A 146 5.50 9.42 2.71
N ALA A 147 6.29 10.14 3.53
CA ALA A 147 7.11 9.51 4.56
C ALA A 147 6.29 9.03 5.76
N SER A 148 5.11 9.61 5.99
CA SER A 148 4.17 9.23 7.05
C SER A 148 2.72 9.45 6.64
N LEU A 149 1.83 8.73 7.30
CA LEU A 149 0.38 8.91 7.26
C LEU A 149 -0.14 9.10 8.68
N ASP A 150 -1.04 10.08 8.85
CA ASP A 150 -1.62 10.42 10.14
C ASP A 150 -3.14 10.27 10.07
N PHE A 151 -3.71 9.54 11.03
CA PHE A 151 -5.13 9.27 11.16
C PHE A 151 -5.62 9.75 12.52
N THR A 152 -6.80 10.38 12.54
CA THR A 152 -7.42 10.90 13.75
C THR A 152 -8.84 10.38 13.87
N PHE A 153 -9.18 9.85 15.04
CA PHE A 153 -10.54 9.51 15.43
C PHE A 153 -10.93 10.38 16.65
N ALA A 154 -11.52 11.53 16.39
CA ALA A 154 -11.90 12.52 17.40
C ALA A 154 -13.03 13.43 16.88
N PRO A 155 -14.01 13.83 17.73
CA PRO A 155 -14.21 13.26 19.06
C PRO A 155 -14.80 11.84 19.00
N ILE A 156 -14.39 10.99 19.94
CA ILE A 156 -15.08 9.72 20.19
C ILE A 156 -16.23 10.01 21.13
N VAL A 157 -17.45 9.73 20.67
CA VAL A 157 -18.69 9.96 21.43
C VAL A 157 -19.46 8.65 21.49
N PHE A 158 -19.79 8.23 22.69
CA PHE A 158 -20.62 7.06 22.92
C PHE A 158 -22.10 7.41 22.88
N SER A 159 -22.99 6.42 22.96
CA SER A 159 -24.44 6.63 22.87
C SER A 159 -24.96 7.64 23.91
N SER A 160 -26.11 8.26 23.62
CA SER A 160 -26.74 9.27 24.48
C SER A 160 -26.92 8.78 25.91
N GLY A 161 -26.52 9.60 26.88
CA GLY A 161 -26.62 9.31 28.33
C GLY A 161 -25.33 8.72 28.93
N VAL A 162 -24.31 8.49 28.13
CA VAL A 162 -22.96 8.11 28.61
C VAL A 162 -22.10 9.36 28.73
N ALA A 163 -21.55 9.60 29.91
CA ALA A 163 -20.73 10.78 30.21
C ALA A 163 -19.23 10.53 29.89
N ALA A 164 -18.92 9.59 29.01
CA ALA A 164 -17.58 9.25 28.60
C ALA A 164 -17.33 9.60 27.16
N GLY A 165 -16.07 9.87 26.81
CA GLY A 165 -15.62 10.19 25.46
C GLY A 165 -14.10 10.16 25.36
N GLY A 166 -13.58 10.54 24.18
CA GLY A 166 -12.12 10.52 24.00
C GLY A 166 -11.66 10.85 22.60
N ASN A 167 -10.44 10.43 22.32
CA ASN A 167 -9.81 10.55 21.01
C ASN A 167 -8.78 9.43 20.82
N SER A 168 -8.42 9.18 19.56
CA SER A 168 -7.31 8.32 19.20
C SER A 168 -6.58 8.87 17.98
N HIS A 169 -5.27 8.70 17.96
CA HIS A 169 -4.38 9.07 16.86
C HIS A 169 -3.50 7.86 16.47
N LEU A 170 -3.34 7.68 15.18
CA LEU A 170 -2.47 6.66 14.62
C LEU A 170 -1.59 7.31 13.56
N THR A 171 -0.26 7.27 13.77
CA THR A 171 0.74 7.67 12.79
C THR A 171 1.49 6.44 12.30
N LEU A 172 1.52 6.22 10.99
CA LEU A 172 2.33 5.20 10.33
C LEU A 172 3.48 5.86 9.58
N ARG A 173 4.65 5.21 9.52
CA ARG A 173 5.82 5.74 8.81
C ARG A 173 6.44 4.70 7.87
N GLN A 174 7.10 5.19 6.84
CA GLN A 174 7.71 4.38 5.78
C GLN A 174 8.74 3.35 6.30
N ASP A 175 9.43 3.67 7.38
CA ASP A 175 10.40 2.77 8.03
C ASP A 175 9.74 1.66 8.87
N GLY A 176 8.42 1.61 8.88
CA GLY A 176 7.62 0.67 9.68
C GLY A 176 7.37 1.13 11.11
N SER A 177 7.95 2.24 11.55
CA SER A 177 7.64 2.79 12.86
C SER A 177 6.21 3.34 12.91
N TYR A 178 5.55 3.19 14.05
CA TYR A 178 4.22 3.74 14.26
C TYR A 178 4.04 4.28 15.67
N THR A 179 3.10 5.21 15.79
CA THR A 179 2.59 5.70 17.06
C THR A 179 1.10 5.47 17.11
N PHE A 180 0.64 4.71 18.10
CA PHE A 180 -0.78 4.49 18.38
C PHE A 180 -1.10 5.03 19.76
N ALA A 181 -1.80 6.15 19.82
CA ALA A 181 -2.08 6.86 21.06
C ALA A 181 -3.56 7.22 21.17
N GLY A 182 -4.00 7.45 22.39
CA GLY A 182 -5.35 7.93 22.65
C GLY A 182 -5.63 8.15 24.13
N HIS A 183 -6.85 8.58 24.36
CA HIS A 183 -7.35 8.91 25.67
C HIS A 183 -8.86 8.69 25.73
N PHE A 184 -9.33 8.02 26.77
CA PHE A 184 -10.72 8.02 27.18
C PHE A 184 -10.86 8.68 28.54
N HIS A 185 -11.94 9.41 28.73
CA HIS A 185 -12.31 10.06 30.00
C HIS A 185 -13.77 9.80 30.31
N ASP A 186 -14.07 9.53 31.60
CA ASP A 186 -15.42 9.47 32.14
C ASP A 186 -15.64 10.59 33.14
N SER A 187 -16.67 11.41 32.93
CA SER A 187 -17.14 12.43 33.86
C SER A 187 -18.40 11.99 34.62
N GLY A 188 -18.83 10.74 34.43
CA GLY A 188 -20.03 10.16 35.03
C GLY A 188 -19.80 9.44 36.34
N THR A 189 -20.82 8.68 36.76
CA THR A 189 -20.82 7.95 38.03
C THR A 189 -20.55 6.46 37.88
N LEU A 190 -20.75 5.90 36.66
CA LEU A 190 -20.63 4.48 36.39
C LEU A 190 -19.30 4.18 35.71
N PRO A 191 -18.61 3.09 36.09
CA PRO A 191 -17.40 2.67 35.42
C PRO A 191 -17.70 1.99 34.08
N TYR A 192 -16.70 2.04 33.13
CA TYR A 192 -16.80 1.40 31.84
C TYR A 192 -15.50 0.71 31.45
N ASN A 193 -15.62 -0.47 30.87
CA ASN A 193 -14.53 -1.06 30.11
C ASN A 193 -14.57 -0.48 28.70
N THR A 194 -13.45 -0.02 28.20
CA THR A 194 -13.30 0.58 26.87
C THR A 194 -12.66 -0.41 25.91
N ALA A 195 -13.07 -0.36 24.66
CA ALA A 195 -12.46 -1.10 23.56
C ALA A 195 -12.43 -0.21 22.32
N LEU A 196 -11.27 -0.14 21.68
CA LEU A 196 -11.06 0.61 20.44
C LEU A 196 -10.29 -0.24 19.44
N ALA A 197 -10.71 -0.18 18.19
CA ALA A 197 -9.99 -0.78 17.09
C ALA A 197 -9.88 0.19 15.92
N TRP A 198 -8.70 0.23 15.30
CA TRP A 198 -8.43 0.80 13.99
C TRP A 198 -8.20 -0.31 12.98
N VAL A 199 -8.70 -0.11 11.77
CA VAL A 199 -8.36 -0.88 10.58
C VAL A 199 -7.84 0.08 9.53
N ILE A 200 -6.61 -0.13 9.11
CA ILE A 200 -6.01 0.53 7.95
C ILE A 200 -6.06 -0.47 6.81
N LYS A 201 -6.69 -0.09 5.71
CA LYS A 201 -6.78 -0.91 4.50
C LYS A 201 -5.96 -0.27 3.40
N ASP A 202 -5.05 -1.03 2.82
CA ASP A 202 -4.19 -0.57 1.73
C ASP A 202 -4.85 -0.71 0.34
N VAL A 203 -4.13 -0.32 -0.71
CA VAL A 203 -4.63 -0.29 -2.09
C VAL A 203 -4.97 -1.68 -2.64
N VAL A 204 -4.39 -2.75 -2.10
CA VAL A 204 -4.64 -4.14 -2.52
C VAL A 204 -5.62 -4.88 -1.61
N ASP A 205 -6.38 -4.14 -0.80
CA ASP A 205 -7.37 -4.62 0.17
C ASP A 205 -6.78 -5.44 1.35
N GLN A 206 -5.47 -5.36 1.61
CA GLN A 206 -4.89 -5.92 2.82
C GLN A 206 -5.16 -5.00 4.01
N ALA A 207 -5.47 -5.58 5.18
CA ALA A 207 -5.82 -4.83 6.38
C ALA A 207 -4.80 -4.98 7.49
N TYR A 208 -4.56 -3.88 8.21
CA TYR A 208 -3.68 -3.77 9.37
C TYR A 208 -4.50 -3.28 10.56
N THR A 209 -4.49 -4.03 11.68
CA THR A 209 -5.31 -3.70 12.85
C THR A 209 -4.48 -3.21 14.03
N PHE A 210 -4.96 -2.17 14.69
CA PHE A 210 -4.44 -1.62 15.94
C PHE A 210 -5.57 -1.61 16.96
N GLN A 211 -5.32 -2.07 18.18
CA GLN A 211 -6.36 -2.31 19.16
C GLN A 211 -5.91 -1.84 20.54
N HIS A 212 -6.85 -1.26 21.29
CA HIS A 212 -6.66 -0.90 22.69
C HIS A 212 -7.88 -1.32 23.50
N SER A 213 -7.65 -1.76 24.73
CA SER A 213 -8.69 -1.99 25.73
C SER A 213 -8.24 -1.46 27.10
N GLY A 214 -9.16 -0.82 27.79
CA GLY A 214 -8.87 -0.23 29.08
C GLY A 214 -10.08 -0.21 29.98
N HIS A 215 -9.94 0.52 31.11
CA HIS A 215 -11.00 0.72 32.09
C HIS A 215 -10.97 2.16 32.59
N ILE A 216 -12.14 2.79 32.64
CA ILE A 216 -12.33 4.13 33.23
C ILE A 216 -13.30 4.01 34.41
N ALA A 217 -12.85 4.48 35.58
CA ALA A 217 -13.65 4.46 36.80
C ALA A 217 -14.64 5.61 36.82
N GLY A 218 -15.89 5.34 37.18
CA GLY A 218 -16.86 6.37 37.50
C GLY A 218 -16.58 7.00 38.89
N SER A 219 -17.25 8.11 39.20
CA SER A 219 -17.02 8.82 40.47
C SER A 219 -17.40 8.03 41.74
N LEU A 220 -18.08 6.90 41.59
CA LEU A 220 -18.45 5.99 42.68
C LEU A 220 -17.47 4.81 42.85
N GLU A 221 -16.49 4.68 41.99
CA GLU A 221 -15.48 3.64 42.03
C GLU A 221 -14.09 4.21 42.31
N SER A 222 -13.26 3.46 43.03
CA SER A 222 -11.85 3.81 43.22
C SER A 222 -11.07 3.45 41.97
N GLY A 223 -10.44 4.44 41.35
CA GLY A 223 -9.65 4.22 40.12
C GLY A 223 -9.44 5.51 39.36
N SER A 224 -8.89 5.41 38.17
CA SER A 224 -8.72 6.55 37.27
C SER A 224 -9.98 6.73 36.40
N SER A 225 -10.50 7.93 36.30
CA SER A 225 -11.50 8.31 35.29
C SER A 225 -10.91 8.47 33.90
N ASP A 226 -9.59 8.29 33.76
CA ASP A 226 -8.82 8.44 32.53
C ASP A 226 -8.10 7.12 32.16
N ASP A 227 -8.23 6.73 30.91
CA ASP A 227 -7.48 5.67 30.29
C ASP A 227 -6.64 6.27 29.16
N ASN A 228 -5.32 6.25 29.33
CA ASN A 228 -4.36 6.85 28.39
C ASN A 228 -3.45 5.77 27.84
N TRP A 229 -3.25 5.75 26.53
CA TRP A 229 -2.25 4.88 25.92
C TRP A 229 -1.38 5.64 24.91
N ASN A 230 -0.13 5.21 24.79
CA ASN A 230 0.82 5.72 23.81
C ASN A 230 1.83 4.61 23.48
N VAL A 231 1.55 3.89 22.41
CA VAL A 231 2.38 2.80 21.90
C VAL A 231 3.25 3.35 20.79
N ASN A 232 4.58 3.25 20.97
CA ASN A 232 5.57 3.55 19.93
C ASN A 232 6.34 2.26 19.65
N ALA A 233 6.20 1.76 18.43
CA ALA A 233 6.82 0.49 18.03
C ALA A 233 7.13 0.44 16.54
N THR A 234 7.62 -0.69 16.06
CA THR A 234 7.89 -0.96 14.65
C THR A 234 7.19 -2.24 14.20
N SER A 235 6.76 -2.26 12.95
CA SER A 235 6.17 -3.42 12.28
C SER A 235 6.83 -3.63 10.93
N SER A 236 7.40 -4.82 10.71
CA SER A 236 7.93 -5.19 9.41
C SER A 236 6.84 -5.22 8.34
N ALA A 237 5.61 -5.61 8.71
CA ALA A 237 4.47 -5.63 7.80
C ALA A 237 4.14 -4.22 7.25
N ILE A 238 4.29 -3.16 8.05
CA ILE A 238 4.11 -1.77 7.58
C ILE A 238 5.25 -1.40 6.63
N ALA A 239 6.51 -1.63 7.01
CA ALA A 239 7.67 -1.28 6.19
C ALA A 239 7.67 -2.01 4.84
N GLU A 240 7.39 -3.30 4.84
CA GLU A 240 7.39 -4.16 3.66
C GLU A 240 6.28 -3.80 2.67
N ASN A 241 5.13 -3.33 3.18
CA ASN A 241 3.96 -2.98 2.36
C ASN A 241 3.77 -1.47 2.19
N TRP A 242 4.76 -0.64 2.53
CA TRP A 242 4.61 0.81 2.45
C TRP A 242 4.22 1.32 1.07
N ALA A 243 4.65 0.67 0.00
CA ALA A 243 4.24 1.01 -1.36
C ALA A 243 2.71 0.99 -1.54
N ASN A 244 2.04 0.01 -0.94
CA ASN A 244 0.59 -0.13 -1.00
C ASN A 244 -0.12 0.77 0.02
N ILE A 245 0.40 0.86 1.25
CA ILE A 245 -0.13 1.69 2.33
C ILE A 245 -0.01 3.18 1.96
N GLY A 246 1.17 3.63 1.55
CA GLY A 246 1.44 5.03 1.21
C GLY A 246 0.75 5.50 -0.07
N ALA A 247 0.45 4.58 -1.00
CA ALA A 247 -0.28 4.89 -2.23
C ALA A 247 -1.75 5.24 -1.97
N LEU A 248 -2.41 4.46 -1.13
CA LEU A 248 -3.77 4.72 -0.67
C LEU A 248 -4.06 3.86 0.57
N ALA A 249 -4.01 4.46 1.74
CA ALA A 249 -4.56 3.84 2.93
C ALA A 249 -5.89 4.50 3.32
N THR A 250 -6.92 3.69 3.48
CA THR A 250 -8.18 4.12 4.11
C THR A 250 -8.18 3.66 5.55
N SER A 251 -8.71 4.51 6.44
CA SER A 251 -8.82 4.19 7.86
C SER A 251 -10.27 4.06 8.29
N HIS A 252 -10.54 3.05 9.11
CA HIS A 252 -11.79 2.91 9.83
C HIS A 252 -11.48 2.69 11.30
N ALA A 253 -12.18 3.39 12.19
CA ALA A 253 -12.02 3.23 13.62
C ALA A 253 -13.39 3.11 14.29
N GLU A 254 -13.46 2.28 15.32
CA GLU A 254 -14.64 2.14 16.18
C GLU A 254 -14.19 2.02 17.64
N ALA A 255 -14.90 2.70 18.52
CA ALA A 255 -14.77 2.55 19.96
C ALA A 255 -16.11 2.15 20.56
N ASN A 256 -16.08 1.27 21.54
CA ASN A 256 -17.28 0.81 22.22
C ASN A 256 -16.99 0.57 23.71
N MET A 257 -18.04 0.43 24.51
CA MET A 257 -17.94 0.22 25.93
C MET A 257 -18.65 -1.05 26.37
N ASN A 258 -18.05 -1.72 27.37
CA ASN A 258 -18.56 -2.96 27.96
C ASN A 258 -18.78 -4.09 26.93
N VAL A 259 -17.96 -4.10 25.86
CA VAL A 259 -17.94 -5.14 24.83
C VAL A 259 -16.55 -5.74 24.70
N ASN A 260 -16.45 -6.94 24.12
CA ASN A 260 -15.18 -7.56 23.85
C ASN A 260 -14.43 -6.84 22.74
N LEU A 261 -13.13 -6.66 22.93
CA LEU A 261 -12.22 -6.06 21.94
C LEU A 261 -12.30 -6.72 20.58
N SER A 262 -12.41 -8.07 20.55
CA SER A 262 -12.58 -8.83 19.31
C SER A 262 -13.87 -8.47 18.56
N SER A 263 -14.96 -8.19 19.26
CA SER A 263 -16.24 -7.77 18.65
C SER A 263 -16.12 -6.41 17.98
N VAL A 264 -15.41 -5.46 18.61
CA VAL A 264 -15.14 -4.13 18.02
C VAL A 264 -14.25 -4.28 16.79
N ARG A 265 -13.14 -5.04 16.88
CA ARG A 265 -12.27 -5.33 15.76
C ARG A 265 -13.05 -5.92 14.57
N ASP A 266 -13.84 -6.96 14.81
CA ASP A 266 -14.60 -7.65 13.76
C ASP A 266 -15.67 -6.74 13.11
N SER A 267 -16.23 -5.82 13.90
CA SER A 267 -17.14 -4.78 13.40
C SER A 267 -16.42 -3.84 12.44
N VAL A 268 -15.27 -3.31 12.84
CA VAL A 268 -14.46 -2.37 12.03
C VAL A 268 -13.93 -3.05 10.76
N VAL A 269 -13.46 -4.29 10.86
CA VAL A 269 -12.99 -5.07 9.70
C VAL A 269 -14.12 -5.23 8.66
N ARG A 270 -15.34 -5.55 9.13
CA ARG A 270 -16.52 -5.62 8.23
C ARG A 270 -16.87 -4.26 7.64
N ALA A 271 -16.85 -3.19 8.44
CA ALA A 271 -17.14 -1.82 7.97
C ALA A 271 -16.12 -1.34 6.94
N ALA A 272 -14.86 -1.72 7.07
CA ALA A 272 -13.80 -1.44 6.11
C ALA A 272 -13.95 -2.25 4.80
N GLY A 273 -14.86 -3.22 4.74
CA GLY A 273 -15.05 -4.09 3.56
C GLY A 273 -13.82 -4.94 3.25
N VAL A 274 -13.11 -5.39 4.29
CA VAL A 274 -11.91 -6.23 4.14
C VAL A 274 -12.32 -7.64 3.74
N VAL A 275 -11.78 -8.14 2.64
CA VAL A 275 -11.99 -9.48 2.10
C VAL A 275 -10.71 -10.32 2.19
N ALA A 276 -9.57 -9.67 2.41
CA ALA A 276 -8.24 -10.26 2.47
C ALA A 276 -7.82 -10.61 3.91
N GLU A 277 -6.60 -11.10 4.05
CA GLU A 277 -5.99 -11.40 5.34
C GLU A 277 -5.84 -10.14 6.21
N VAL A 278 -6.13 -10.29 7.50
CA VAL A 278 -6.00 -9.21 8.50
C VAL A 278 -4.70 -9.40 9.27
N VAL A 279 -3.79 -8.45 9.13
CA VAL A 279 -2.53 -8.41 9.89
C VAL A 279 -2.78 -7.71 11.23
N SER A 280 -2.63 -8.43 12.34
CA SER A 280 -2.65 -7.81 13.67
C SER A 280 -1.30 -7.14 13.93
N VAL A 281 -1.29 -5.81 14.06
CA VAL A 281 -0.07 -5.04 14.32
C VAL A 281 0.14 -4.85 15.81
N VAL A 282 -0.91 -4.47 16.54
CA VAL A 282 -0.84 -4.28 18.00
C VAL A 282 -2.17 -4.64 18.68
N ALA A 283 -2.05 -5.33 19.82
CA ALA A 283 -3.05 -5.39 20.86
C ALA A 283 -2.40 -4.85 22.14
N ALA A 284 -2.93 -3.77 22.68
CA ALA A 284 -2.48 -3.12 23.93
C ALA A 284 -3.61 -3.11 24.94
#